data_d0263901929d124b2feb963773ead01d
#
_entry.id   d0263901929d124b2feb963773ead01d
#
_cell.length_a   1.000
_cell.length_b   1.000
_cell.length_c   1.000
_cell.angle_alpha   90.00
_cell.angle_beta   90.00
_cell.angle_gamma   90.00
#
_symmetry.space_group_name_H-M   'P 1'
#
loop_
_entity.id
_entity.type
_entity.pdbx_description
1 polymer ?
#
loop_
_entity_poly.entity_id
_entity_poly.type
_entity_poly.pdbx_seq_one_letter_code
_entity_poly.pdbx_strand_id
1 'polypeptide(L)'
;MRILSGLYKGRKIKTIQDASYRPTKSLVRKSLFDILGPLENKSFLDLFSGSGIIGFEALSRGSSKVEFVENNWNHLKLLESNSVYFPESNISINHADVFKYLSSSQKFDIIL
;
A
#
# COMPACT_ATOMS: atom_id res chain seq x y z
N MET A 1 2.99 12.76 -3.39
CA MET A 1 1.75 12.09 -3.81
C MET A 1 0.69 12.22 -2.72
N ARG A 2 -0.57 12.12 -3.08
CA ARG A 2 -1.67 12.26 -2.12
C ARG A 2 -2.68 11.13 -2.28
N ILE A 3 -3.33 10.77 -1.18
CA ILE A 3 -4.46 9.85 -1.19
C ILE A 3 -5.61 10.50 -1.97
N LEU A 4 -6.22 9.73 -2.87
CA LEU A 4 -7.22 10.25 -3.81
C LEU A 4 -8.63 10.26 -3.25
N SER A 5 -8.99 9.29 -2.42
CA SER A 5 -10.36 9.12 -1.96
C SER A 5 -10.40 8.45 -0.60
N GLY A 6 -11.57 8.49 0.05
CA GLY A 6 -11.83 7.79 1.30
C GLY A 6 -11.54 8.63 2.54
N LEU A 7 -11.38 7.93 3.67
CA LEU A 7 -11.24 8.54 5.00
C LEU A 7 -10.03 9.47 5.09
N TYR A 8 -8.95 9.14 4.40
CA TYR A 8 -7.70 9.90 4.44
C TYR A 8 -7.43 10.69 3.16
N LYS A 9 -8.48 11.02 2.42
CA LYS A 9 -8.37 11.80 1.18
C LYS A 9 -7.54 13.06 1.38
N GLY A 10 -6.60 13.31 0.45
CA GLY A 10 -5.72 14.46 0.46
C GLY A 10 -4.48 14.32 1.32
N ARG A 11 -4.36 13.27 2.12
CA ARG A 11 -3.18 13.04 2.95
C ARG A 11 -1.96 12.81 2.08
N LYS A 12 -0.85 13.47 2.42
CA LYS A 12 0.38 13.39 1.65
C LYS A 12 1.16 12.12 1.98
N ILE A 13 1.65 11.45 0.95
CA ILE A 13 2.54 10.31 1.05
C ILE A 13 3.91 10.70 0.51
N LYS A 14 4.95 10.53 1.30
CA LYS A 14 6.32 10.81 0.89
C LYS A 14 6.79 9.80 -0.13
N THR A 15 7.55 10.25 -1.12
CA THR A 15 8.11 9.40 -2.18
C THR A 15 9.63 9.61 -2.24
N ILE A 16 10.32 8.66 -2.86
CA ILE A 16 11.75 8.79 -3.14
C ILE A 16 11.92 9.44 -4.49
N GLN A 17 12.74 10.50 -4.54
CA GLN A 17 13.13 11.10 -5.83
C GLN A 17 14.41 10.42 -6.32
N ASP A 18 14.21 9.26 -6.91
CA ASP A 18 15.28 8.44 -7.46
C ASP A 18 14.91 8.09 -8.91
N ALA A 19 15.88 8.16 -9.81
CA ALA A 19 15.67 7.86 -11.23
C ALA A 19 15.13 6.44 -11.46
N SER A 20 15.43 5.51 -10.56
CA SER A 20 14.93 4.12 -10.62
C SER A 20 13.52 3.96 -10.04
N TYR A 21 13.02 4.95 -9.29
CA TYR A 21 11.72 4.89 -8.65
C TYR A 21 10.66 5.57 -9.50
N ARG A 22 9.63 4.83 -9.85
CA ARG A 22 8.51 5.35 -10.63
C ARG A 22 7.21 5.15 -9.85
N PRO A 23 6.76 6.19 -9.13
CA PRO A 23 5.50 6.08 -8.41
C PRO A 23 4.33 5.91 -9.37
N THR A 24 3.33 5.14 -8.94
CA THR A 24 2.10 4.95 -9.70
C THR A 24 1.37 6.30 -9.83
N LYS A 25 1.14 6.75 -11.05
CA LYS A 25 0.49 8.04 -11.32
C LYS A 25 -0.94 8.05 -10.80
N SER A 26 -1.43 9.22 -10.41
CA SER A 26 -2.78 9.40 -9.84
C SER A 26 -3.88 8.84 -10.74
N LEU A 27 -3.78 9.07 -12.04
CA LEU A 27 -4.77 8.57 -12.98
C LEU A 27 -4.81 7.04 -13.03
N VAL A 28 -3.64 6.40 -13.00
CA VAL A 28 -3.54 4.93 -12.99
C VAL A 28 -4.11 4.37 -11.70
N ARG A 29 -3.78 4.99 -10.55
CA ARG A 29 -4.34 4.57 -9.26
C ARG A 29 -5.86 4.70 -9.24
N LYS A 30 -6.38 5.83 -9.73
CA LYS A 30 -7.82 6.04 -9.80
C LYS A 30 -8.48 4.93 -10.62
N SER A 31 -7.95 4.63 -11.80
CA SER A 31 -8.47 3.58 -12.67
C SER A 31 -8.43 2.21 -11.99
N LEU A 32 -7.32 1.90 -11.31
CA LEU A 32 -7.16 0.64 -10.59
C LEU A 32 -8.25 0.46 -9.53
N PHE A 33 -8.45 1.46 -8.68
CA PHE A 33 -9.43 1.37 -7.60
C PHE A 33 -10.87 1.45 -8.11
N ASP A 34 -11.13 2.11 -9.23
CA ASP A 34 -12.43 2.07 -9.89
C ASP A 34 -12.76 0.64 -10.35
N ILE A 35 -11.76 -0.08 -10.89
CA ILE A 35 -11.91 -1.48 -11.31
C ILE A 35 -12.14 -2.40 -10.10
N LEU A 36 -11.38 -2.21 -9.02
CA LEU A 36 -11.50 -3.03 -7.83
C LEU A 36 -12.85 -2.88 -7.13
N GLY A 37 -13.47 -1.71 -7.23
CA GLY A 37 -14.74 -1.43 -6.58
C GLY A 37 -14.62 -1.26 -5.06
N PRO A 38 -15.71 -1.47 -4.31
CA PRO A 38 -15.73 -1.25 -2.86
C PRO A 38 -14.74 -2.16 -2.12
N LEU A 39 -13.98 -1.57 -1.18
CA LEU A 39 -12.97 -2.29 -0.40
C LEU A 39 -13.34 -2.46 1.08
N GLU A 40 -14.53 -2.04 1.48
CA GLU A 40 -14.97 -2.13 2.87
C GLU A 40 -14.87 -3.57 3.39
N ASN A 41 -14.22 -3.71 4.55
CA ASN A 41 -14.01 -4.98 5.23
C ASN A 41 -13.18 -6.01 4.45
N LYS A 42 -12.46 -5.59 3.42
CA LYS A 42 -11.61 -6.48 2.63
C LYS A 42 -10.16 -6.37 3.08
N SER A 43 -9.47 -7.50 3.11
CA SER A 43 -8.02 -7.54 3.35
C SER A 43 -7.26 -7.33 2.04
N PHE A 44 -6.16 -6.59 2.13
CA PHE A 44 -5.40 -6.16 0.97
C PHE A 44 -3.91 -6.47 1.18
N LEU A 45 -3.30 -7.16 0.23
CA LEU A 45 -1.88 -7.45 0.23
C LEU A 45 -1.21 -6.63 -0.87
N ASP A 46 -0.32 -5.73 -0.48
CA ASP A 46 0.46 -4.88 -1.37
C ASP A 46 1.87 -5.44 -1.51
N LEU A 47 2.10 -6.14 -2.61
CA LEU A 47 3.42 -6.65 -2.97
C LEU A 47 4.23 -5.54 -3.66
N PHE A 48 5.54 -5.51 -3.45
CA PHE A 48 6.41 -4.47 -4.01
C PHE A 48 5.98 -3.06 -3.60
N SER A 49 5.76 -2.87 -2.31
CA SER A 49 5.02 -1.71 -1.79
C SER A 49 5.64 -0.33 -2.06
N GLY A 50 6.96 -0.23 -2.13
CA GLY A 50 7.63 1.06 -2.31
C GLY A 50 7.26 2.04 -1.21
N SER A 51 6.69 3.20 -1.59
CA SER A 51 6.21 4.21 -0.63
C SER A 51 4.95 3.78 0.13
N GLY A 52 4.26 2.75 -0.35
CA GLY A 52 3.01 2.27 0.22
C GLY A 52 1.76 2.94 -0.35
N ILE A 53 1.90 3.78 -1.37
CA ILE A 53 0.76 4.58 -1.87
C ILE A 53 -0.46 3.74 -2.24
N ILE A 54 -0.26 2.55 -2.82
CA ILE A 54 -1.38 1.67 -3.21
C ILE A 54 -2.08 1.11 -1.97
N GLY A 55 -1.32 0.55 -1.02
CA GLY A 55 -1.90 0.00 0.20
C GLY A 55 -2.53 1.06 1.09
N PHE A 56 -1.93 2.24 1.21
CA PHE A 56 -2.53 3.34 1.97
C PHE A 56 -3.80 3.87 1.30
N GLU A 57 -3.85 3.87 -0.03
CA GLU A 57 -5.08 4.20 -0.76
C GLU A 57 -6.17 3.18 -0.45
N ALA A 58 -5.84 1.89 -0.45
CA ALA A 58 -6.77 0.83 -0.09
C ALA A 58 -7.30 1.00 1.34
N LEU A 59 -6.41 1.30 2.28
CA LEU A 59 -6.79 1.55 3.67
C LEU A 59 -7.75 2.74 3.79
N SER A 60 -7.46 3.82 3.07
CA SER A 60 -8.30 5.01 3.02
C SER A 60 -9.70 4.71 2.48
N ARG A 61 -9.81 3.77 1.55
CA ARG A 61 -11.08 3.39 0.92
C ARG A 61 -11.84 2.30 1.68
N GLY A 62 -11.37 1.92 2.87
CA GLY A 62 -12.12 1.09 3.78
C GLY A 62 -11.61 -0.31 4.01
N SER A 63 -10.47 -0.71 3.42
CA SER A 63 -9.88 -2.02 3.70
C SER A 63 -9.67 -2.20 5.20
N SER A 64 -10.07 -3.35 5.71
CA SER A 64 -9.97 -3.65 7.13
C SER A 64 -8.54 -3.95 7.58
N LYS A 65 -7.73 -4.47 6.67
CA LYS A 65 -6.34 -4.81 6.91
C LYS A 65 -5.55 -4.63 5.63
N VAL A 66 -4.39 -3.99 5.73
CA VAL A 66 -3.45 -3.87 4.61
C VAL A 66 -2.10 -4.41 5.07
N GLU A 67 -1.58 -5.35 4.31
CA GLU A 67 -0.26 -5.90 4.55
C GLU A 67 0.66 -5.50 3.42
N PHE A 68 1.82 -4.96 3.79
CA PHE A 68 2.83 -4.49 2.84
C PHE A 68 4.00 -5.46 2.83
N VAL A 69 4.50 -5.76 1.64
CA VAL A 69 5.72 -6.54 1.45
C VAL A 69 6.70 -5.72 0.63
N GLU A 70 7.89 -5.51 1.16
CA GLU A 70 8.93 -4.72 0.52
C GLU A 70 10.30 -5.32 0.82
N ASN A 71 11.10 -5.50 -0.21
CA ASN A 71 12.45 -6.07 -0.10
C ASN A 71 13.55 -5.02 -0.05
N ASN A 72 13.36 -3.88 -0.70
CA ASN A 72 14.35 -2.81 -0.75
C ASN A 72 14.36 -2.05 0.58
N TRP A 73 15.53 -2.00 1.23
CA TRP A 73 15.67 -1.40 2.55
C TRP A 73 15.33 0.10 2.58
N ASN A 74 15.71 0.84 1.55
CA ASN A 74 15.40 2.27 1.48
C ASN A 74 13.91 2.53 1.30
N HIS A 75 13.24 1.70 0.50
CA HIS A 75 11.80 1.77 0.33
C HIS A 75 11.07 1.37 1.61
N LEU A 76 11.60 0.39 2.34
CA LEU A 76 11.03 -0.04 3.63
C LEU A 76 11.03 1.11 4.64
N LYS A 77 12.13 1.85 4.73
CA LYS A 77 12.22 3.01 5.63
C LYS A 77 11.20 4.08 5.27
N LEU A 78 11.02 4.33 3.98
CA LEU A 78 10.03 5.28 3.50
C LEU A 78 8.62 4.83 3.84
N LEU A 79 8.32 3.56 3.60
CA LEU A 79 7.04 2.93 3.92
C LEU A 79 6.73 3.08 5.41
N GLU A 80 7.69 2.76 6.28
CA GLU A 80 7.52 2.91 7.72
C GLU A 80 7.29 4.37 8.13
N SER A 81 7.99 5.32 7.50
CA SER A 81 7.80 6.74 7.80
C SER A 81 6.41 7.24 7.39
N ASN A 82 5.85 6.69 6.32
CA ASN A 82 4.49 7.03 5.89
C ASN A 82 3.44 6.38 6.78
N SER A 83 3.72 5.19 7.31
CA SER A 83 2.74 4.41 8.10
C SER A 83 2.34 5.07 9.42
N VAL A 84 3.18 5.95 9.97
CA VAL A 84 2.90 6.60 11.25
C VAL A 84 1.66 7.49 11.21
N TYR A 85 1.20 7.88 10.03
CA TYR A 85 0.02 8.72 9.84
C TYR A 85 -1.28 7.93 9.70
N PHE A 86 -1.23 6.60 9.87
CA PHE A 86 -2.38 5.71 9.70
C PHE A 86 -2.55 4.82 10.93
N PRO A 87 -3.75 4.26 11.17
CA PRO A 87 -3.97 3.37 12.31
C PRO A 87 -3.07 2.15 12.28
N GLU A 88 -2.26 1.97 13.31
CA GLU A 88 -1.28 0.88 13.40
C GLU A 88 -1.94 -0.50 13.36
N SER A 89 -3.10 -0.63 14.00
CA SER A 89 -3.82 -1.91 14.10
C SER A 89 -4.26 -2.48 12.74
N ASN A 90 -4.34 -1.63 11.71
CA ASN A 90 -4.80 -2.04 10.39
C ASN A 90 -3.67 -2.27 9.40
N ILE A 91 -2.43 -2.15 9.86
CA ILE A 91 -1.24 -2.19 9.01
C ILE A 91 -0.28 -3.26 9.50
N SER A 92 0.27 -4.03 8.55
CA SER A 92 1.39 -4.94 8.81
C SER A 92 2.45 -4.71 7.72
N ILE A 93 3.70 -4.53 8.12
CA ILE A 93 4.81 -4.29 7.20
C ILE A 93 5.81 -5.44 7.31
N ASN A 94 6.15 -6.05 6.18
CA ASN A 94 7.07 -7.17 6.10
C ASN A 94 8.25 -6.83 5.21
N HIS A 95 9.46 -6.89 5.76
CA HIS A 95 10.68 -6.82 5.00
C HIS A 95 10.99 -8.23 4.48
N ALA A 96 10.58 -8.52 3.26
CA ALA A 96 10.68 -9.86 2.73
C ALA A 96 10.78 -9.86 1.21
N ASP A 97 11.35 -10.93 0.68
CA ASP A 97 11.25 -11.28 -0.73
C ASP A 97 9.84 -11.77 -1.02
N VAL A 98 9.24 -11.27 -2.10
CA VAL A 98 7.86 -11.59 -2.46
C VAL A 98 7.65 -13.09 -2.64
N PHE A 99 8.57 -13.78 -3.28
CA PHE A 99 8.43 -15.22 -3.52
C PHE A 99 8.47 -16.02 -2.23
N LYS A 100 9.32 -15.64 -1.29
CA LYS A 100 9.35 -16.27 0.04
C LYS A 100 8.09 -15.98 0.81
N TYR A 101 7.59 -14.75 0.73
CA TYR A 101 6.37 -14.35 1.41
C TYR A 101 5.16 -15.13 0.89
N LEU A 102 5.05 -15.28 -0.44
CA LEU A 102 3.93 -15.99 -1.07
C LEU A 102 3.89 -17.48 -0.75
N SER A 103 4.97 -18.05 -0.20
CA SER A 103 4.96 -19.43 0.27
C SER A 103 4.20 -19.62 1.59
N SER A 104 3.84 -18.51 2.27
CA SER A 104 3.04 -18.57 3.48
C SER A 104 1.58 -18.89 3.16
N SER A 105 0.84 -19.42 4.16
CA SER A 105 -0.54 -19.87 3.98
C SER A 105 -1.59 -18.78 4.18
N GLN A 106 -1.19 -17.53 4.30
CA GLN A 106 -2.12 -16.42 4.53
C GLN A 106 -2.99 -16.14 3.31
N LYS A 107 -4.24 -15.77 3.56
CA LYS A 107 -5.21 -15.45 2.53
C LYS A 107 -5.61 -13.99 2.58
N PHE A 108 -5.77 -13.39 1.41
CA PHE A 108 -6.20 -12.00 1.26
C PHE A 108 -7.31 -11.90 0.23
N ASP A 109 -8.20 -10.93 0.40
CA ASP A 109 -9.26 -10.68 -0.58
C ASP A 109 -8.70 -10.08 -1.87
N ILE A 110 -7.69 -9.22 -1.74
CA ILE A 110 -7.06 -8.54 -2.88
C ILE A 110 -5.55 -8.62 -2.74
N ILE A 111 -4.89 -8.97 -3.82
CA ILE A 111 -3.42 -9.03 -3.91
C ILE A 111 -2.97 -8.23 -5.13
N LEU A 112 -2.08 -7.28 -4.90
CA LEU A 112 -1.48 -6.48 -5.97
C LEU A 112 0.05 -6.45 -5.88
#